data_97e25f432967cece336490353c2ad78f
#
_entry.id   97e25f432967cece336490353c2ad78f
#
_cell.length_a   1.000
_cell.length_b   1.000
_cell.length_c   1.000
_cell.angle_alpha   90.00
_cell.angle_beta   90.00
_cell.angle_gamma   90.00
#
_symmetry.space_group_name_H-M   'P 1'
#
loop_
_entity.id
_entity.type
_entity.pdbx_description
1 polymer ?
#
loop_
_entity_poly.entity_id
_entity_poly.type
_entity_poly.pdbx_seq_one_letter_code
_entity_poly.pdbx_strand_id
1 'polypeptide(L)'
;MSRWRLVTDPAVRDLIAVSGAIGLVGAFVVPTTSLFLTETVAATPLMVGLFFATRSIAEIGTDMVVGAVSDRLRDRRTILVATALLNAAGAVGYTVLRDYYALLLTSIVCFGLGGACFGQLFAYTRELADARGVDAPFFNGFLRSVTSLAWVVGPPLAFWAIAQWSFTVLYVATAALSVVAALLCRWGLPPPGTQAAGTPPATAASDGPGDEEQPPGLLGMFAGVGLHTMILLGSVVLLLGANAMYQINLPLYVTDELHMNARTAGLLLGVSAVLEIPLLVLAGAWADRIGKRRLMIVATVCATLFFGLLPFIRSLPLLLAAQPLNAAWVAVAFNVPVVALQDSLPGRPGTASALYSSAFKAGMFLGGLAVGTVATWTGYGQVFWACAGLTALAGLLALFLRSAPHPPPRPSTDHTHPLEGRAA
;
A
#
# COMPACT_ATOMS: atom_id res chain seq x y z
N MET A 1 5.25 -29.37 -1.18
CA MET A 1 5.85 -29.08 -2.52
C MET A 1 7.14 -28.29 -2.34
N SER A 2 8.20 -28.57 -3.13
CA SER A 2 9.43 -27.77 -3.06
C SER A 2 9.16 -26.35 -3.54
N ARG A 3 9.78 -25.32 -2.90
CA ARG A 3 9.61 -23.89 -3.20
C ARG A 3 9.84 -23.55 -4.70
N TRP A 4 10.67 -24.31 -5.38
CA TRP A 4 10.96 -24.14 -6.82
C TRP A 4 9.83 -24.60 -7.75
N ARG A 5 9.03 -25.59 -7.35
CA ARG A 5 7.86 -26.04 -8.15
C ARG A 5 6.72 -25.02 -8.17
N LEU A 6 6.66 -24.13 -7.18
CA LEU A 6 5.65 -23.05 -7.16
C LEU A 6 5.88 -22.03 -8.28
N VAL A 7 7.13 -21.68 -8.57
CA VAL A 7 7.45 -20.67 -9.61
C VAL A 7 7.22 -21.21 -11.03
N THR A 8 7.24 -22.52 -11.22
CA THR A 8 7.01 -23.16 -12.53
C THR A 8 5.52 -23.44 -12.81
N ASP A 9 4.65 -23.26 -11.82
CA ASP A 9 3.19 -23.41 -12.00
C ASP A 9 2.66 -22.26 -12.86
N PRO A 10 1.97 -22.53 -13.99
CA PRO A 10 1.42 -21.50 -14.86
C PRO A 10 0.51 -20.51 -14.13
N ALA A 11 -0.36 -20.98 -13.22
CA ALA A 11 -1.28 -20.14 -12.48
C ALA A 11 -0.54 -19.20 -11.49
N VAL A 12 0.57 -19.66 -10.91
CA VAL A 12 1.42 -18.81 -10.03
C VAL A 12 2.15 -17.76 -10.86
N ARG A 13 2.65 -18.12 -12.03
CA ARG A 13 3.28 -17.18 -12.96
C ARG A 13 2.30 -16.10 -13.42
N ASP A 14 1.07 -16.49 -13.78
CA ASP A 14 0.04 -15.56 -14.22
C ASP A 14 -0.40 -14.65 -13.07
N LEU A 15 -0.46 -15.15 -11.84
CA LEU A 15 -0.74 -14.36 -10.64
C LEU A 15 0.39 -13.36 -10.33
N ILE A 16 1.66 -13.74 -10.54
CA ILE A 16 2.82 -12.82 -10.45
C ILE A 16 2.68 -11.70 -11.49
N ALA A 17 2.33 -12.06 -12.73
CA ALA A 17 2.15 -11.09 -13.81
C ALA A 17 0.99 -10.13 -13.52
N VAL A 18 -0.15 -10.63 -13.01
CA VAL A 18 -1.28 -9.80 -12.56
C VAL A 18 -0.87 -8.86 -11.43
N SER A 19 -0.19 -9.37 -10.41
CA SER A 19 0.29 -8.58 -9.26
C SER A 19 1.25 -7.46 -9.71
N GLY A 20 2.17 -7.78 -10.60
CA GLY A 20 3.10 -6.81 -11.19
C GLY A 20 2.40 -5.75 -12.03
N ALA A 21 1.45 -6.17 -12.88
CA ALA A 21 0.68 -5.26 -13.72
C ALA A 21 -0.18 -4.28 -12.89
N ILE A 22 -0.91 -4.78 -11.89
CA ILE A 22 -1.70 -3.95 -10.98
C ILE A 22 -0.80 -2.99 -10.19
N GLY A 23 0.36 -3.48 -9.72
CA GLY A 23 1.36 -2.66 -9.04
C GLY A 23 1.88 -1.52 -9.91
N LEU A 24 2.21 -1.81 -11.18
CA LEU A 24 2.67 -0.80 -12.14
C LEU A 24 1.58 0.23 -12.49
N VAL A 25 0.32 -0.21 -12.66
CA VAL A 25 -0.81 0.71 -12.87
C VAL A 25 -0.92 1.73 -11.73
N GLY A 26 -0.86 1.28 -10.48
CA GLY A 26 -0.84 2.16 -9.32
C GLY A 26 0.36 3.10 -9.31
N ALA A 27 1.55 2.57 -9.56
CA ALA A 27 2.81 3.31 -9.58
C ALA A 27 2.93 4.32 -10.74
N PHE A 28 2.20 4.11 -11.83
CA PHE A 28 2.08 5.08 -12.92
C PHE A 28 1.10 6.19 -12.60
N VAL A 29 -0.08 5.86 -12.07
CA VAL A 29 -1.18 6.81 -11.88
C VAL A 29 -0.95 7.70 -10.67
N VAL A 30 -0.64 7.13 -9.50
CA VAL A 30 -0.65 7.88 -8.23
C VAL A 30 0.32 9.06 -8.25
N PRO A 31 1.63 8.92 -8.54
CA PRO A 31 2.57 10.03 -8.46
C PRO A 31 2.48 11.00 -9.64
N THR A 32 1.90 10.59 -10.78
CA THR A 32 1.83 11.44 -11.97
C THR A 32 0.55 12.26 -12.06
N THR A 33 -0.50 11.87 -11.32
CA THR A 33 -1.80 12.55 -11.38
C THR A 33 -1.71 14.01 -10.94
N SER A 34 -0.91 14.34 -9.91
CA SER A 34 -0.76 15.72 -9.46
C SER A 34 -0.18 16.61 -10.56
N LEU A 35 0.88 16.17 -11.22
CA LEU A 35 1.51 16.89 -12.31
C LEU A 35 0.58 16.98 -13.55
N PHE A 36 -0.14 15.91 -13.87
CA PHE A 36 -1.13 15.92 -14.94
C PHE A 36 -2.24 16.96 -14.71
N LEU A 37 -2.75 17.06 -13.50
CA LEU A 37 -3.81 18.02 -13.16
C LEU A 37 -3.31 19.46 -13.26
N THR A 38 -2.08 19.76 -12.87
CA THR A 38 -1.54 21.12 -12.97
C THR A 38 -1.13 21.47 -14.38
N GLU A 39 -0.36 20.63 -15.08
CA GLU A 39 0.16 20.96 -16.41
C GLU A 39 -0.89 20.86 -17.54
N THR A 40 -1.82 19.89 -17.43
CA THR A 40 -2.76 19.60 -18.54
C THR A 40 -4.14 20.23 -18.31
N VAL A 41 -4.57 20.35 -17.06
CA VAL A 41 -5.92 20.82 -16.69
C VAL A 41 -5.87 22.21 -16.06
N ALA A 42 -4.67 22.72 -15.76
CA ALA A 42 -4.43 23.99 -15.06
C ALA A 42 -5.15 24.04 -13.69
N ALA A 43 -5.22 22.89 -13.01
CA ALA A 43 -5.83 22.79 -11.70
C ALA A 43 -5.01 23.56 -10.65
N THR A 44 -5.69 24.31 -9.80
CA THR A 44 -5.05 24.99 -8.66
C THR A 44 -4.58 23.97 -7.61
N PRO A 45 -3.62 24.33 -6.74
CA PRO A 45 -3.17 23.41 -5.67
C PRO A 45 -4.33 22.88 -4.81
N LEU A 46 -5.32 23.72 -4.50
CA LEU A 46 -6.51 23.30 -3.76
C LEU A 46 -7.33 22.26 -4.52
N MET A 47 -7.50 22.44 -5.84
CA MET A 47 -8.19 21.46 -6.69
C MET A 47 -7.45 20.12 -6.70
N VAL A 48 -6.11 20.13 -6.81
CA VAL A 48 -5.29 18.91 -6.73
C VAL A 48 -5.52 18.21 -5.37
N GLY A 49 -5.46 18.95 -4.27
CA GLY A 49 -5.69 18.40 -2.94
C GLY A 49 -7.09 17.79 -2.77
N LEU A 50 -8.13 18.50 -3.21
CA LEU A 50 -9.52 18.02 -3.19
C LEU A 50 -9.70 16.78 -4.07
N PHE A 51 -9.01 16.71 -5.21
CA PHE A 51 -9.05 15.54 -6.09
C PHE A 51 -8.60 14.26 -5.37
N PHE A 52 -7.44 14.30 -4.72
CA PHE A 52 -6.93 13.14 -3.96
C PHE A 52 -7.77 12.83 -2.72
N ALA A 53 -8.24 13.85 -1.99
CA ALA A 53 -9.10 13.67 -0.84
C ALA A 53 -10.43 13.02 -1.23
N THR A 54 -11.12 13.51 -2.25
CA THR A 54 -12.41 12.98 -2.71
C THR A 54 -12.24 11.54 -3.24
N ARG A 55 -11.17 11.27 -3.98
CA ARG A 55 -10.82 9.92 -4.44
C ARG A 55 -10.62 8.97 -3.25
N SER A 56 -9.91 9.38 -2.22
CA SER A 56 -9.67 8.54 -1.03
C SER A 56 -10.95 8.18 -0.29
N ILE A 57 -11.91 9.12 -0.19
CA ILE A 57 -13.24 8.83 0.36
C ILE A 57 -13.97 7.77 -0.49
N ALA A 58 -13.92 7.94 -1.81
CA ALA A 58 -14.54 6.98 -2.73
C ALA A 58 -13.92 5.59 -2.58
N GLU A 59 -12.60 5.49 -2.46
CA GLU A 59 -11.88 4.22 -2.25
C GLU A 59 -12.30 3.54 -0.94
N ILE A 60 -12.50 4.30 0.16
CA ILE A 60 -13.01 3.76 1.43
C ILE A 60 -14.41 3.16 1.25
N GLY A 61 -15.32 3.93 0.63
CA GLY A 61 -16.69 3.46 0.36
C GLY A 61 -16.72 2.23 -0.54
N THR A 62 -15.85 2.22 -1.55
CA THR A 62 -15.75 1.11 -2.50
C THR A 62 -15.27 -0.18 -1.85
N ASP A 63 -14.26 -0.13 -0.99
CA ASP A 63 -13.76 -1.34 -0.31
C ASP A 63 -14.85 -1.99 0.53
N MET A 64 -15.72 -1.20 1.17
CA MET A 64 -16.85 -1.74 1.92
C MET A 64 -17.86 -2.42 1.01
N VAL A 65 -18.22 -1.78 -0.11
CA VAL A 65 -19.20 -2.33 -1.06
C VAL A 65 -18.64 -3.57 -1.78
N VAL A 66 -17.42 -3.47 -2.29
CA VAL A 66 -16.78 -4.59 -3.02
C VAL A 66 -16.50 -5.75 -2.07
N GLY A 67 -16.12 -5.50 -0.82
CA GLY A 67 -15.98 -6.53 0.21
C GLY A 67 -17.28 -7.31 0.39
N ALA A 68 -18.38 -6.60 0.66
CA ALA A 68 -19.71 -7.21 0.85
C ALA A 68 -20.24 -7.95 -0.39
N VAL A 69 -19.97 -7.44 -1.60
CA VAL A 69 -20.35 -8.09 -2.87
C VAL A 69 -19.46 -9.29 -3.14
N SER A 70 -18.18 -9.18 -2.87
CA SER A 70 -17.19 -10.25 -3.06
C SER A 70 -17.53 -11.52 -2.29
N ASP A 71 -18.02 -11.39 -1.06
CA ASP A 71 -18.39 -12.54 -0.22
C ASP A 71 -19.61 -13.29 -0.74
N ARG A 72 -20.44 -12.62 -1.57
CA ARG A 72 -21.61 -13.24 -2.23
C ARG A 72 -21.30 -13.86 -3.59
N LEU A 73 -20.18 -13.50 -4.19
CA LEU A 73 -19.80 -14.00 -5.52
C LEU A 73 -18.97 -15.28 -5.40
N ARG A 74 -19.38 -16.31 -6.13
CA ARG A 74 -18.66 -17.60 -6.21
C ARG A 74 -17.30 -17.50 -6.93
N ASP A 75 -17.10 -16.48 -7.76
CA ASP A 75 -15.88 -16.31 -8.58
C ASP A 75 -15.29 -14.91 -8.44
N ARG A 76 -14.27 -14.78 -7.60
CA ARG A 76 -13.54 -13.52 -7.38
C ARG A 76 -12.82 -13.01 -8.62
N ARG A 77 -12.56 -13.87 -9.62
CA ARG A 77 -11.94 -13.44 -10.89
C ARG A 77 -12.80 -12.42 -11.62
N THR A 78 -14.13 -12.55 -11.53
CA THR A 78 -15.05 -11.57 -12.14
C THR A 78 -14.83 -10.17 -11.57
N ILE A 79 -14.58 -10.05 -10.25
CA ILE A 79 -14.29 -8.77 -9.61
C ILE A 79 -12.91 -8.25 -10.05
N LEU A 80 -11.89 -9.13 -10.10
CA LEU A 80 -10.56 -8.76 -10.57
C LEU A 80 -10.60 -8.26 -12.02
N VAL A 81 -11.34 -8.90 -12.90
CA VAL A 81 -11.53 -8.45 -14.29
C VAL A 81 -12.27 -7.12 -14.33
N ALA A 82 -13.37 -6.98 -13.60
CA ALA A 82 -14.16 -5.74 -13.59
C ALA A 82 -13.34 -4.55 -13.06
N THR A 83 -12.60 -4.71 -11.97
CA THR A 83 -11.77 -3.66 -11.38
C THR A 83 -10.58 -3.30 -12.28
N ALA A 84 -9.98 -4.28 -12.96
CA ALA A 84 -8.92 -4.02 -13.93
C ALA A 84 -9.45 -3.26 -15.17
N LEU A 85 -10.63 -3.62 -15.67
CA LEU A 85 -11.28 -2.90 -16.79
C LEU A 85 -11.70 -1.48 -16.37
N LEU A 86 -12.14 -1.28 -15.14
CA LEU A 86 -12.41 0.06 -14.61
C LEU A 86 -11.12 0.90 -14.57
N ASN A 87 -10.00 0.34 -14.11
CA ASN A 87 -8.71 1.02 -14.17
C ASN A 87 -8.31 1.39 -15.62
N ALA A 88 -8.56 0.48 -16.58
CA ALA A 88 -8.33 0.75 -18.00
C ALA A 88 -9.21 1.90 -18.50
N ALA A 89 -10.50 1.90 -18.19
CA ALA A 89 -11.44 2.96 -18.55
C ALA A 89 -11.03 4.30 -17.93
N GLY A 90 -10.59 4.31 -16.67
CA GLY A 90 -10.05 5.50 -16.00
C GLY A 90 -8.82 6.05 -16.71
N ALA A 91 -7.87 5.19 -17.07
CA ALA A 91 -6.67 5.60 -17.81
C ALA A 91 -7.02 6.15 -19.20
N VAL A 92 -7.97 5.54 -19.93
CA VAL A 92 -8.49 6.10 -21.20
C VAL A 92 -9.15 7.46 -20.96
N GLY A 93 -9.94 7.61 -19.89
CA GLY A 93 -10.52 8.91 -19.52
C GLY A 93 -9.45 10.00 -19.37
N TYR A 94 -8.31 9.69 -18.76
CA TYR A 94 -7.20 10.64 -18.61
C TYR A 94 -6.50 10.98 -19.95
N THR A 95 -6.64 10.15 -20.99
CA THR A 95 -6.12 10.49 -22.32
C THR A 95 -7.00 11.49 -23.06
N VAL A 96 -8.32 11.48 -22.80
CA VAL A 96 -9.31 12.23 -23.59
C VAL A 96 -9.85 13.45 -22.85
N LEU A 97 -10.13 13.31 -21.56
CA LEU A 97 -10.76 14.36 -20.76
C LEU A 97 -9.73 15.43 -20.37
N ARG A 98 -10.20 16.71 -20.38
CA ARG A 98 -9.41 17.88 -19.96
C ARG A 98 -10.19 18.77 -18.98
N ASP A 99 -11.42 18.43 -18.69
CA ASP A 99 -12.23 19.09 -17.67
C ASP A 99 -11.98 18.47 -16.29
N TYR A 100 -11.78 19.33 -15.29
CA TYR A 100 -11.47 18.88 -13.92
C TYR A 100 -12.56 18.00 -13.30
N TYR A 101 -13.82 18.39 -13.46
CA TYR A 101 -14.93 17.66 -12.83
C TYR A 101 -15.20 16.32 -13.50
N ALA A 102 -15.02 16.26 -14.83
CA ALA A 102 -15.10 15.01 -15.59
C ALA A 102 -13.98 14.05 -15.19
N LEU A 103 -12.76 14.55 -14.97
CA LEU A 103 -11.63 13.76 -14.47
C LEU A 103 -11.83 13.32 -13.03
N LEU A 104 -12.35 14.20 -12.16
CA LEU A 104 -12.69 13.87 -10.78
C LEU A 104 -13.72 12.73 -10.73
N LEU A 105 -14.81 12.84 -11.51
CA LEU A 105 -15.81 11.78 -11.60
C LEU A 105 -15.20 10.47 -12.13
N THR A 106 -14.39 10.55 -13.16
CA THR A 106 -13.67 9.39 -13.72
C THR A 106 -12.75 8.77 -12.66
N SER A 107 -12.04 9.58 -11.88
CA SER A 107 -11.19 9.10 -10.80
C SER A 107 -11.99 8.40 -9.70
N ILE A 108 -13.10 8.98 -9.28
CA ILE A 108 -13.97 8.40 -8.25
C ILE A 108 -14.55 7.06 -8.72
N VAL A 109 -15.13 7.04 -9.92
CA VAL A 109 -15.83 5.85 -10.44
C VAL A 109 -14.82 4.77 -10.89
N CYS A 110 -13.85 5.14 -11.73
CA CYS A 110 -12.98 4.16 -12.36
C CYS A 110 -11.83 3.73 -11.44
N PHE A 111 -11.07 4.66 -10.89
CA PHE A 111 -9.95 4.32 -10.01
C PHE A 111 -10.41 4.06 -8.56
N GLY A 112 -11.51 4.68 -8.10
CA GLY A 112 -12.10 4.38 -6.80
C GLY A 112 -12.56 2.92 -6.73
N LEU A 113 -13.43 2.47 -7.64
CA LEU A 113 -13.85 1.07 -7.74
C LEU A 113 -12.70 0.15 -8.16
N GLY A 114 -11.83 0.61 -9.07
CA GLY A 114 -10.66 -0.13 -9.52
C GLY A 114 -9.64 -0.39 -8.42
N GLY A 115 -9.56 0.49 -7.40
CA GLY A 115 -8.64 0.36 -6.26
C GLY A 115 -8.88 -0.89 -5.41
N ALA A 116 -10.10 -1.42 -5.37
CA ALA A 116 -10.42 -2.67 -4.71
C ALA A 116 -9.67 -3.90 -5.28
N CYS A 117 -9.08 -3.76 -6.48
CA CYS A 117 -8.33 -4.83 -7.14
C CYS A 117 -7.25 -5.43 -6.25
N PHE A 118 -6.51 -4.64 -5.48
CA PHE A 118 -5.47 -5.12 -4.57
C PHE A 118 -6.02 -6.03 -3.47
N GLY A 119 -7.08 -5.59 -2.80
CA GLY A 119 -7.73 -6.39 -1.75
C GLY A 119 -8.25 -7.72 -2.28
N GLN A 120 -8.89 -7.71 -3.45
CA GLN A 120 -9.42 -8.91 -4.09
C GLN A 120 -8.32 -9.84 -4.60
N LEU A 121 -7.19 -9.30 -5.07
CA LEU A 121 -6.03 -10.08 -5.48
C LEU A 121 -5.45 -10.88 -4.29
N PHE A 122 -5.26 -10.24 -3.14
CA PHE A 122 -4.77 -10.93 -1.94
C PHE A 122 -5.76 -11.95 -1.38
N ALA A 123 -7.07 -11.68 -1.46
CA ALA A 123 -8.10 -12.63 -1.06
C ALA A 123 -8.10 -13.85 -1.99
N TYR A 124 -8.05 -13.66 -3.31
CA TYR A 124 -7.93 -14.74 -4.29
C TYR A 124 -6.65 -15.56 -4.08
N THR A 125 -5.52 -14.89 -3.81
CA THR A 125 -4.24 -15.55 -3.54
C THR A 125 -4.31 -16.45 -2.32
N ARG A 126 -5.01 -16.02 -1.26
CA ARG A 126 -5.21 -16.83 -0.06
C ARG A 126 -6.05 -18.06 -0.37
N GLU A 127 -7.16 -17.91 -1.08
CA GLU A 127 -7.99 -19.05 -1.49
C GLU A 127 -7.22 -20.06 -2.35
N LEU A 128 -6.38 -19.56 -3.27
CA LEU A 128 -5.52 -20.41 -4.11
C LEU A 128 -4.44 -21.14 -3.29
N ALA A 129 -3.84 -20.47 -2.31
CA ALA A 129 -2.83 -21.05 -1.42
C ALA A 129 -3.45 -22.15 -0.54
N ASP A 130 -4.61 -21.87 0.07
CA ASP A 130 -5.36 -22.82 0.90
C ASP A 130 -5.75 -24.06 0.08
N ALA A 131 -6.27 -23.88 -1.15
CA ALA A 131 -6.64 -24.98 -2.05
C ALA A 131 -5.44 -25.86 -2.48
N ARG A 132 -4.23 -25.31 -2.45
CA ARG A 132 -3.00 -26.02 -2.83
C ARG A 132 -2.17 -26.54 -1.65
N GLY A 133 -2.63 -26.32 -0.42
CA GLY A 133 -1.89 -26.68 0.80
C GLY A 133 -0.54 -25.95 0.91
N VAL A 134 -0.46 -24.70 0.41
CA VAL A 134 0.72 -23.83 0.49
C VAL A 134 0.51 -22.84 1.62
N ASP A 135 1.60 -22.44 2.30
CA ASP A 135 1.55 -21.39 3.32
C ASP A 135 1.08 -20.06 2.70
N ALA A 136 -0.17 -19.69 2.97
CA ALA A 136 -0.81 -18.49 2.45
C ALA A 136 -0.07 -17.19 2.85
N PRO A 137 0.41 -16.98 4.10
CA PRO A 137 1.25 -15.86 4.49
C PRO A 137 2.51 -15.71 3.63
N PHE A 138 3.21 -16.81 3.37
CA PHE A 138 4.41 -16.79 2.52
C PHE A 138 4.06 -16.37 1.08
N PHE A 139 2.98 -16.93 0.52
CA PHE A 139 2.58 -16.66 -0.86
C PHE A 139 2.10 -15.21 -1.04
N ASN A 140 1.30 -14.70 -0.12
CA ASN A 140 0.90 -13.29 -0.12
C ASN A 140 2.10 -12.34 0.06
N GLY A 141 3.05 -12.69 0.95
CA GLY A 141 4.30 -11.94 1.12
C GLY A 141 5.13 -11.86 -0.16
N PHE A 142 5.22 -12.97 -0.90
CA PHE A 142 5.92 -13.02 -2.19
C PHE A 142 5.25 -12.10 -3.23
N LEU A 143 3.92 -12.15 -3.40
CA LEU A 143 3.21 -11.27 -4.34
C LEU A 143 3.29 -9.79 -3.94
N ARG A 144 3.29 -9.50 -2.64
CA ARG A 144 3.53 -8.15 -2.14
C ARG A 144 4.92 -7.64 -2.53
N SER A 145 5.93 -8.50 -2.53
CA SER A 145 7.28 -8.15 -3.01
C SER A 145 7.29 -7.81 -4.50
N VAL A 146 6.51 -8.54 -5.32
CA VAL A 146 6.34 -8.22 -6.76
C VAL A 146 5.70 -6.83 -6.94
N THR A 147 4.66 -6.52 -6.16
CA THR A 147 4.04 -5.20 -6.16
C THR A 147 5.01 -4.11 -5.72
N SER A 148 5.82 -4.37 -4.68
CA SER A 148 6.86 -3.41 -4.24
C SER A 148 7.89 -3.14 -5.33
N LEU A 149 8.31 -4.16 -6.08
CA LEU A 149 9.21 -3.99 -7.23
C LEU A 149 8.57 -3.12 -8.33
N ALA A 150 7.27 -3.24 -8.55
CA ALA A 150 6.54 -2.37 -9.48
C ALA A 150 6.58 -0.90 -9.03
N TRP A 151 6.53 -0.62 -7.73
CA TRP A 151 6.68 0.74 -7.19
C TRP A 151 8.11 1.28 -7.26
N VAL A 152 9.13 0.40 -7.28
CA VAL A 152 10.53 0.81 -7.53
C VAL A 152 10.73 1.29 -8.97
N VAL A 153 10.21 0.52 -9.92
CA VAL A 153 10.43 0.75 -11.35
C VAL A 153 9.41 1.71 -11.96
N GLY A 154 8.19 1.69 -11.43
CA GLY A 154 7.04 2.42 -11.98
C GLY A 154 7.23 3.93 -12.08
N PRO A 155 7.46 4.65 -10.96
CA PRO A 155 7.59 6.10 -11.02
C PRO A 155 8.72 6.58 -11.92
N PRO A 156 9.97 6.03 -11.90
CA PRO A 156 10.99 6.40 -12.87
C PRO A 156 10.56 6.22 -14.32
N LEU A 157 9.92 5.10 -14.66
CA LEU A 157 9.42 4.85 -16.01
C LEU A 157 8.29 5.81 -16.39
N ALA A 158 7.37 6.09 -15.47
CA ALA A 158 6.24 6.98 -15.70
C ALA A 158 6.71 8.41 -16.02
N PHE A 159 7.57 8.98 -15.18
CA PHE A 159 8.09 10.32 -15.38
C PHE A 159 9.06 10.40 -16.57
N TRP A 160 9.80 9.33 -16.86
CA TRP A 160 10.59 9.25 -18.08
C TRP A 160 9.70 9.25 -19.32
N ALA A 161 8.60 8.48 -19.33
CA ALA A 161 7.64 8.45 -20.44
C ALA A 161 6.98 9.81 -20.66
N ILE A 162 6.58 10.51 -19.59
CA ILE A 162 6.04 11.86 -19.67
C ILE A 162 7.05 12.81 -20.31
N ALA A 163 8.29 12.80 -19.83
CA ALA A 163 9.33 13.72 -20.29
C ALA A 163 9.83 13.43 -21.71
N GLN A 164 9.72 12.19 -22.22
CA GLN A 164 10.12 11.84 -23.60
C GLN A 164 8.99 12.00 -24.59
N TRP A 165 7.75 11.71 -24.17
CA TRP A 165 6.60 11.68 -25.07
C TRP A 165 5.48 12.58 -24.55
N SER A 166 4.62 12.07 -23.66
CA SER A 166 3.49 12.83 -23.12
C SER A 166 2.74 12.04 -22.04
N PHE A 167 1.86 12.71 -21.29
CA PHE A 167 0.88 12.06 -20.42
C PHE A 167 -0.03 11.08 -21.18
N THR A 168 -0.40 11.41 -22.42
CA THR A 168 -1.25 10.54 -23.24
C THR A 168 -0.59 9.18 -23.47
N VAL A 169 0.70 9.13 -23.82
CA VAL A 169 1.42 7.86 -23.99
C VAL A 169 1.46 7.06 -22.71
N LEU A 170 1.74 7.71 -21.58
CA LEU A 170 1.72 7.05 -20.26
C LEU A 170 0.37 6.43 -19.96
N TYR A 171 -0.72 7.18 -20.12
CA TYR A 171 -2.05 6.67 -19.77
C TYR A 171 -2.59 5.64 -20.77
N VAL A 172 -2.22 5.72 -22.05
CA VAL A 172 -2.48 4.64 -23.03
C VAL A 172 -1.75 3.37 -22.63
N ALA A 173 -0.47 3.47 -22.23
CA ALA A 173 0.29 2.30 -21.73
C ALA A 173 -0.33 1.73 -20.43
N THR A 174 -0.80 2.61 -19.54
CA THR A 174 -1.51 2.22 -18.32
C THR A 174 -2.82 1.49 -18.62
N ALA A 175 -3.59 1.99 -19.60
CA ALA A 175 -4.82 1.34 -20.04
C ALA A 175 -4.54 -0.04 -20.66
N ALA A 176 -3.53 -0.12 -21.54
CA ALA A 176 -3.12 -1.39 -22.15
C ALA A 176 -2.69 -2.41 -21.08
N LEU A 177 -1.87 -1.98 -20.11
CA LEU A 177 -1.43 -2.82 -18.99
C LEU A 177 -2.61 -3.30 -18.13
N SER A 178 -3.60 -2.44 -17.88
CA SER A 178 -4.82 -2.80 -17.15
C SER A 178 -5.67 -3.81 -17.91
N VAL A 179 -5.78 -3.69 -19.24
CA VAL A 179 -6.43 -4.67 -20.09
C VAL A 179 -5.69 -6.01 -20.05
N VAL A 180 -4.36 -5.99 -20.15
CA VAL A 180 -3.55 -7.23 -20.01
C VAL A 180 -3.79 -7.89 -18.67
N ALA A 181 -3.83 -7.12 -17.57
CA ALA A 181 -4.17 -7.65 -16.25
C ALA A 181 -5.56 -8.28 -16.23
N ALA A 182 -6.58 -7.65 -16.85
CA ALA A 182 -7.93 -8.21 -16.95
C ALA A 182 -7.97 -9.53 -17.75
N LEU A 183 -7.23 -9.60 -18.86
CA LEU A 183 -7.13 -10.81 -19.69
C LEU A 183 -6.44 -11.94 -18.92
N LEU A 184 -5.35 -11.66 -18.21
CA LEU A 184 -4.67 -12.63 -17.36
C LEU A 184 -5.57 -13.11 -16.21
N CYS A 185 -6.35 -12.22 -15.58
CA CYS A 185 -7.33 -12.61 -14.56
C CYS A 185 -8.43 -13.52 -15.14
N ARG A 186 -8.84 -13.28 -16.39
CA ARG A 186 -9.95 -14.04 -17.02
C ARG A 186 -9.52 -15.43 -17.49
N TRP A 187 -8.33 -15.53 -18.09
CA TRP A 187 -7.88 -16.74 -18.77
C TRP A 187 -6.68 -17.42 -18.11
N GLY A 188 -5.82 -16.67 -17.42
CA GLY A 188 -4.64 -17.23 -16.76
C GLY A 188 -4.92 -17.78 -15.36
N LEU A 189 -5.86 -17.19 -14.63
CA LEU A 189 -6.16 -17.65 -13.29
C LEU A 189 -7.16 -18.83 -13.30
N PRO A 190 -6.92 -19.91 -12.50
CA PRO A 190 -7.83 -21.05 -12.44
C PRO A 190 -9.19 -20.66 -11.83
N PRO A 191 -10.31 -21.24 -12.34
CA PRO A 191 -11.62 -21.02 -11.75
C PRO A 191 -11.71 -21.60 -10.34
N PRO A 192 -12.50 -21.00 -9.43
CA PRO A 192 -12.76 -21.59 -8.14
C PRO A 192 -13.44 -22.95 -8.31
N GLY A 193 -13.02 -23.96 -7.57
CA GLY A 193 -13.59 -25.30 -7.58
C GLY A 193 -12.96 -26.32 -8.53
N THR A 194 -11.96 -25.96 -9.34
CA THR A 194 -11.21 -26.92 -10.17
C THR A 194 -10.13 -27.67 -9.37
N GLN A 195 -9.96 -27.39 -8.09
CA GLN A 195 -8.92 -27.98 -7.26
C GLN A 195 -9.53 -28.54 -5.97
N ALA A 196 -9.40 -29.86 -5.84
CA ALA A 196 -9.82 -30.68 -4.71
C ALA A 196 -11.27 -31.16 -4.68
N ALA A 197 -11.62 -32.04 -5.62
CA ALA A 197 -12.44 -33.19 -5.24
C ALA A 197 -11.63 -34.02 -4.24
N GLY A 198 -11.57 -33.64 -2.98
CA GLY A 198 -10.79 -34.43 -2.02
C GLY A 198 -10.76 -33.97 -0.56
N THR A 199 -11.10 -32.73 -0.25
CA THR A 199 -11.19 -32.34 1.16
C THR A 199 -12.37 -31.40 1.32
N PRO A 200 -13.38 -31.76 2.14
CA PRO A 200 -14.39 -30.80 2.56
C PRO A 200 -13.65 -29.61 3.19
N PRO A 201 -14.15 -28.37 3.04
CA PRO A 201 -13.60 -27.28 3.82
C PRO A 201 -13.58 -27.77 5.28
N ALA A 202 -12.44 -27.66 5.91
CA ALA A 202 -12.38 -27.84 7.35
C ALA A 202 -13.34 -26.80 7.92
N THR A 203 -14.58 -27.18 8.07
CA THR A 203 -15.48 -26.58 9.01
C THR A 203 -14.71 -26.66 10.32
N ALA A 204 -14.17 -25.52 10.73
CA ALA A 204 -13.83 -25.36 12.12
C ALA A 204 -15.05 -25.87 12.87
N ALA A 205 -14.88 -27.00 13.53
CA ALA A 205 -15.84 -27.48 14.51
C ALA A 205 -15.89 -26.39 15.57
N SER A 206 -16.76 -25.44 15.41
CA SER A 206 -17.29 -24.62 16.48
C SER A 206 -18.53 -25.35 16.93
N ASP A 207 -18.38 -26.16 17.96
CA ASP A 207 -19.51 -26.59 18.77
C ASP A 207 -20.18 -25.32 19.34
N GLY A 208 -21.42 -25.10 18.91
CA GLY A 208 -22.32 -24.09 19.46
C GLY A 208 -23.01 -23.26 18.38
N PRO A 209 -24.30 -22.96 18.52
CA PRO A 209 -24.98 -21.95 17.73
C PRO A 209 -24.50 -20.57 18.24
N GLY A 210 -23.35 -20.15 17.74
CA GLY A 210 -22.86 -18.80 17.93
C GLY A 210 -23.31 -17.98 16.74
N ASP A 211 -24.01 -16.90 17.04
CA ASP A 211 -24.45 -15.88 16.10
C ASP A 211 -23.35 -15.62 15.05
N GLU A 212 -23.69 -15.74 13.76
CA GLU A 212 -22.86 -15.28 12.65
C GLU A 212 -22.67 -13.76 12.85
N GLU A 213 -21.62 -13.38 13.55
CA GLU A 213 -21.23 -11.98 13.66
C GLU A 213 -20.96 -11.47 12.26
N GLN A 214 -21.90 -10.74 11.70
CA GLN A 214 -21.70 -9.92 10.52
C GLN A 214 -20.43 -9.09 10.72
N PRO A 215 -19.57 -8.96 9.67
CA PRO A 215 -18.36 -8.17 9.80
C PRO A 215 -18.74 -6.80 10.36
N PRO A 216 -18.12 -6.38 11.48
CA PRO A 216 -18.52 -5.16 12.17
C PRO A 216 -18.40 -3.99 11.20
N GLY A 217 -19.45 -3.19 11.06
CA GLY A 217 -19.41 -1.94 10.33
C GLY A 217 -18.25 -1.07 10.84
N LEU A 218 -17.85 -0.04 10.09
CA LEU A 218 -16.69 0.82 10.43
C LEU A 218 -16.61 1.20 11.92
N LEU A 219 -17.73 1.57 12.53
CA LEU A 219 -17.80 1.89 13.96
C LEU A 219 -17.60 0.65 14.85
N GLY A 220 -18.07 -0.50 14.44
CA GLY A 220 -17.86 -1.76 15.16
C GLY A 220 -16.41 -2.25 15.17
N MET A 221 -15.61 -1.86 14.17
CA MET A 221 -14.17 -2.18 14.15
C MET A 221 -13.40 -1.50 15.29
N PHE A 222 -13.88 -0.35 15.77
CA PHE A 222 -13.30 0.39 16.89
C PHE A 222 -13.85 -0.06 18.24
N ALA A 223 -14.88 -0.91 18.28
CA ALA A 223 -15.44 -1.44 19.52
C ALA A 223 -14.42 -2.31 20.25
N GLY A 224 -14.11 -1.96 21.49
CA GLY A 224 -13.12 -2.66 22.31
C GLY A 224 -11.66 -2.36 21.99
N VAL A 225 -11.37 -1.39 21.10
CA VAL A 225 -10.00 -0.96 20.82
C VAL A 225 -9.51 -0.04 21.95
N GLY A 226 -8.44 -0.47 22.64
CA GLY A 226 -7.88 0.28 23.77
C GLY A 226 -7.22 1.60 23.34
N LEU A 227 -7.09 2.55 24.26
CA LEU A 227 -6.47 3.87 24.03
C LEU A 227 -5.06 3.73 23.39
N HIS A 228 -4.30 2.72 23.80
CA HIS A 228 -2.96 2.48 23.25
C HIS A 228 -2.98 2.20 21.75
N THR A 229 -3.91 1.36 21.29
CA THR A 229 -4.09 1.06 19.86
C THR A 229 -4.59 2.28 19.09
N MET A 230 -5.42 3.12 19.72
CA MET A 230 -5.86 4.39 19.12
C MET A 230 -4.70 5.37 18.93
N ILE A 231 -3.80 5.48 19.91
CA ILE A 231 -2.57 6.30 19.81
C ILE A 231 -1.68 5.77 18.66
N LEU A 232 -1.52 4.45 18.56
CA LEU A 232 -0.78 3.82 17.47
C LEU A 232 -1.42 4.14 16.12
N LEU A 233 -2.73 3.98 15.97
CA LEU A 233 -3.46 4.32 14.75
C LEU A 233 -3.32 5.80 14.39
N GLY A 234 -3.43 6.70 15.37
CA GLY A 234 -3.21 8.14 15.15
C GLY A 234 -1.80 8.43 14.62
N SER A 235 -0.77 7.82 15.22
CA SER A 235 0.62 7.95 14.73
C SER A 235 0.77 7.43 13.29
N VAL A 236 0.12 6.31 12.96
CA VAL A 236 0.14 5.72 11.62
C VAL A 236 -0.55 6.62 10.60
N VAL A 237 -1.73 7.17 10.93
CA VAL A 237 -2.45 8.11 10.04
C VAL A 237 -1.59 9.33 9.72
N LEU A 238 -0.89 9.89 10.71
CA LEU A 238 -0.02 11.05 10.51
C LEU A 238 1.20 10.72 9.63
N LEU A 239 1.85 9.58 9.85
CA LEU A 239 2.98 9.13 9.03
C LEU A 239 2.55 8.85 7.59
N LEU A 240 1.45 8.13 7.40
CA LEU A 240 0.95 7.81 6.06
C LEU A 240 0.38 9.04 5.36
N GLY A 241 -0.18 9.99 6.12
CA GLY A 241 -0.57 11.31 5.62
C GLY A 241 0.63 12.11 5.10
N ALA A 242 1.72 12.16 5.85
CA ALA A 242 2.96 12.80 5.41
C ALA A 242 3.55 12.12 4.15
N ASN A 243 3.47 10.78 4.06
CA ASN A 243 3.87 10.05 2.85
C ASN A 243 2.99 10.41 1.65
N ALA A 244 1.68 10.49 1.84
CA ALA A 244 0.75 10.90 0.78
C ALA A 244 1.05 12.34 0.31
N MET A 245 1.25 13.26 1.26
CA MET A 245 1.67 14.64 0.95
C MET A 245 2.95 14.65 0.12
N TYR A 246 3.95 13.88 0.50
CA TYR A 246 5.21 13.79 -0.23
C TYR A 246 5.00 13.28 -1.66
N GLN A 247 4.25 12.20 -1.86
CA GLN A 247 4.02 11.64 -3.19
C GLN A 247 3.24 12.57 -4.12
N ILE A 248 2.27 13.31 -3.58
CA ILE A 248 1.48 14.29 -4.33
C ILE A 248 2.30 15.54 -4.64
N ASN A 249 3.05 16.03 -3.65
CA ASN A 249 3.73 17.33 -3.70
C ASN A 249 5.09 17.28 -4.40
N LEU A 250 5.84 16.17 -4.29
CA LEU A 250 7.20 16.08 -4.82
C LEU A 250 7.29 16.40 -6.32
N PRO A 251 6.43 15.86 -7.21
CA PRO A 251 6.50 16.21 -8.63
C PRO A 251 6.30 17.71 -8.86
N LEU A 252 5.33 18.32 -8.18
CA LEU A 252 5.01 19.74 -8.30
C LEU A 252 6.14 20.63 -7.75
N TYR A 253 6.71 20.27 -6.60
CA TYR A 253 7.86 20.96 -6.04
C TYR A 253 9.07 20.94 -6.97
N VAL A 254 9.35 19.76 -7.57
CA VAL A 254 10.49 19.59 -8.49
C VAL A 254 10.31 20.39 -9.78
N THR A 255 9.11 20.41 -10.35
CA THR A 255 8.85 21.08 -11.65
C THR A 255 8.58 22.58 -11.47
N ASP A 256 7.70 22.96 -10.55
CA ASP A 256 7.19 24.32 -10.47
C ASP A 256 8.07 25.21 -9.57
N GLU A 257 8.69 24.65 -8.52
CA GLU A 257 9.49 25.45 -7.58
C GLU A 257 10.99 25.32 -7.80
N LEU A 258 11.48 24.11 -8.10
CA LEU A 258 12.90 23.90 -8.42
C LEU A 258 13.22 24.09 -9.91
N HIS A 259 12.21 24.18 -10.77
CA HIS A 259 12.33 24.26 -12.22
C HIS A 259 13.20 23.14 -12.83
N MET A 260 13.13 21.95 -12.22
CA MET A 260 13.84 20.76 -12.70
C MET A 260 12.91 19.93 -13.59
N ASN A 261 13.52 19.06 -14.42
CA ASN A 261 12.75 18.15 -15.26
C ASN A 261 11.94 17.15 -14.41
N ALA A 262 10.73 16.82 -14.86
CA ALA A 262 9.84 15.85 -14.19
C ALA A 262 10.51 14.46 -13.94
N ARG A 263 11.50 14.07 -14.78
CA ARG A 263 12.31 12.87 -14.55
C ARG A 263 12.98 12.84 -13.17
N THR A 264 13.33 14.02 -12.64
CA THR A 264 13.94 14.14 -11.32
C THR A 264 13.00 13.62 -10.24
N ALA A 265 11.72 13.91 -10.31
CA ALA A 265 10.73 13.38 -9.36
C ALA A 265 10.67 11.85 -9.44
N GLY A 266 10.63 11.28 -10.64
CA GLY A 266 10.67 9.82 -10.83
C GLY A 266 11.96 9.19 -10.28
N LEU A 267 13.11 9.83 -10.54
CA LEU A 267 14.40 9.35 -10.02
C LEU A 267 14.43 9.34 -8.50
N LEU A 268 13.97 10.41 -7.84
CA LEU A 268 13.92 10.51 -6.37
C LEU A 268 13.02 9.42 -5.76
N LEU A 269 11.81 9.22 -6.32
CA LEU A 269 10.90 8.18 -5.87
C LEU A 269 11.49 6.78 -6.10
N GLY A 270 12.11 6.54 -7.25
CA GLY A 270 12.73 5.26 -7.57
C GLY A 270 13.93 4.94 -6.69
N VAL A 271 14.83 5.91 -6.45
CA VAL A 271 15.99 5.72 -5.56
C VAL A 271 15.55 5.43 -4.12
N SER A 272 14.54 6.18 -3.64
CA SER A 272 13.95 5.89 -2.31
C SER A 272 13.43 4.47 -2.23
N ALA A 273 12.66 4.02 -3.23
CA ALA A 273 12.07 2.68 -3.25
C ALA A 273 13.13 1.57 -3.36
N VAL A 274 14.22 1.77 -4.12
CA VAL A 274 15.35 0.82 -4.16
C VAL A 274 15.99 0.68 -2.78
N LEU A 275 16.23 1.81 -2.09
CA LEU A 275 16.82 1.81 -0.74
C LEU A 275 15.87 1.24 0.31
N GLU A 276 14.56 1.37 0.10
CA GLU A 276 13.53 0.84 1.01
C GLU A 276 13.54 -0.69 1.08
N ILE A 277 13.80 -1.40 -0.04
CA ILE A 277 13.75 -2.88 -0.08
C ILE A 277 14.63 -3.55 0.99
N PRO A 278 15.94 -3.27 1.07
CA PRO A 278 16.76 -3.85 2.12
C PRO A 278 16.37 -3.36 3.52
N LEU A 279 15.93 -2.11 3.64
CA LEU A 279 15.52 -1.53 4.91
C LEU A 279 14.21 -2.13 5.45
N LEU A 280 13.28 -2.56 4.58
CA LEU A 280 12.08 -3.29 4.97
C LEU A 280 12.43 -4.62 5.67
N VAL A 281 13.39 -5.37 5.12
CA VAL A 281 13.85 -6.63 5.70
C VAL A 281 14.55 -6.37 7.05
N LEU A 282 15.40 -5.36 7.09
CA LEU A 282 16.10 -4.97 8.32
C LEU A 282 15.14 -4.42 9.39
N ALA A 283 14.12 -3.66 9.00
CA ALA A 283 13.11 -3.13 9.92
C ALA A 283 12.34 -4.25 10.64
N GLY A 284 12.00 -5.34 9.92
CA GLY A 284 11.40 -6.52 10.53
C GLY A 284 12.32 -7.16 11.58
N ALA A 285 13.58 -7.42 11.22
CA ALA A 285 14.57 -8.01 12.13
C ALA A 285 14.91 -7.08 13.33
N TRP A 286 14.94 -5.77 13.11
CA TRP A 286 15.19 -4.79 14.16
C TRP A 286 13.98 -4.58 15.07
N ALA A 287 12.76 -4.75 14.56
CA ALA A 287 11.54 -4.66 15.39
C ALA A 287 11.56 -5.67 16.55
N ASP A 288 12.09 -6.88 16.31
CA ASP A 288 12.22 -7.91 17.33
C ASP A 288 13.37 -7.63 18.33
N ARG A 289 14.47 -6.99 17.86
CA ARG A 289 15.68 -6.74 18.69
C ARG A 289 15.60 -5.43 19.48
N ILE A 290 15.20 -4.36 18.83
CA ILE A 290 15.20 -2.99 19.39
C ILE A 290 13.87 -2.67 20.05
N GLY A 291 12.80 -3.33 19.59
CA GLY A 291 11.42 -3.10 20.00
C GLY A 291 10.70 -2.11 19.07
N LYS A 292 9.44 -2.43 18.77
CA LYS A 292 8.59 -1.71 17.80
C LYS A 292 8.44 -0.23 18.12
N ARG A 293 8.25 0.12 19.40
CA ARG A 293 8.15 1.52 19.85
C ARG A 293 9.41 2.34 19.51
N ARG A 294 10.60 1.83 19.85
CA ARG A 294 11.87 2.55 19.59
C ARG A 294 12.09 2.74 18.11
N LEU A 295 11.77 1.71 17.32
CA LEU A 295 11.94 1.76 15.88
C LEU A 295 10.97 2.77 15.24
N MET A 296 9.71 2.88 15.72
CA MET A 296 8.79 3.93 15.29
C MET A 296 9.29 5.33 15.64
N ILE A 297 9.87 5.54 16.85
CA ILE A 297 10.44 6.83 17.22
C ILE A 297 11.62 7.18 16.29
N VAL A 298 12.52 6.24 16.00
CA VAL A 298 13.63 6.47 15.05
C VAL A 298 13.09 6.83 13.67
N ALA A 299 12.06 6.12 13.19
CA ALA A 299 11.43 6.42 11.90
C ALA A 299 10.84 7.84 11.87
N THR A 300 10.12 8.25 12.92
CA THR A 300 9.56 9.62 12.97
C THR A 300 10.63 10.70 13.04
N VAL A 301 11.75 10.45 13.71
CA VAL A 301 12.90 11.36 13.70
C VAL A 301 13.51 11.45 12.29
N CYS A 302 13.76 10.31 11.63
CA CYS A 302 14.25 10.30 10.24
C CYS A 302 13.30 11.05 9.29
N ALA A 303 11.98 10.83 9.43
CA ALA A 303 10.98 11.51 8.62
C ALA A 303 10.98 13.03 8.86
N THR A 304 10.98 13.44 10.12
CA THR A 304 11.01 14.86 10.49
C THR A 304 12.26 15.57 9.99
N LEU A 305 13.42 14.92 10.11
CA LEU A 305 14.68 15.44 9.56
C LEU A 305 14.64 15.51 8.04
N PHE A 306 14.16 14.45 7.37
CA PHE A 306 14.02 14.43 5.93
C PHE A 306 13.15 15.58 5.43
N PHE A 307 11.93 15.70 5.93
CA PHE A 307 11.01 16.75 5.51
C PHE A 307 11.48 18.15 5.91
N GLY A 308 12.11 18.30 7.08
CA GLY A 308 12.67 19.57 7.51
C GLY A 308 13.87 20.05 6.70
N LEU A 309 14.61 19.12 6.06
CA LEU A 309 15.74 19.45 5.19
C LEU A 309 15.32 19.82 3.77
N LEU A 310 14.24 19.21 3.24
CA LEU A 310 13.82 19.36 1.83
C LEU A 310 13.68 20.83 1.37
N PRO A 311 13.06 21.76 2.12
CA PRO A 311 12.90 23.14 1.70
C PRO A 311 14.21 23.90 1.46
N PHE A 312 15.31 23.44 2.05
CA PHE A 312 16.64 24.06 1.91
C PHE A 312 17.47 23.46 0.77
N ILE A 313 17.05 22.29 0.25
CA ILE A 313 17.81 21.56 -0.77
C ILE A 313 17.30 21.94 -2.15
N ARG A 314 18.18 22.55 -2.95
CA ARG A 314 17.84 22.99 -4.33
C ARG A 314 18.68 22.30 -5.41
N SER A 315 19.50 21.31 -5.05
CA SER A 315 20.36 20.59 -6.02
C SER A 315 20.06 19.10 -6.03
N LEU A 316 20.09 18.49 -7.21
CA LEU A 316 19.82 17.06 -7.38
C LEU A 316 20.72 16.14 -6.52
N PRO A 317 22.05 16.37 -6.43
CA PRO A 317 22.90 15.52 -5.59
C PRO A 317 22.48 15.51 -4.12
N LEU A 318 22.11 16.66 -3.55
CA LEU A 318 21.66 16.76 -2.16
C LEU A 318 20.26 16.15 -1.97
N LEU A 319 19.35 16.29 -2.95
CA LEU A 319 18.06 15.60 -2.94
C LEU A 319 18.23 14.07 -2.93
N LEU A 320 19.18 13.56 -3.73
CA LEU A 320 19.52 12.14 -3.74
C LEU A 320 20.19 11.70 -2.42
N ALA A 321 21.07 12.51 -1.85
CA ALA A 321 21.71 12.23 -0.57
C ALA A 321 20.73 12.20 0.61
N ALA A 322 19.58 12.85 0.51
CA ALA A 322 18.53 12.81 1.50
C ALA A 322 17.66 11.54 1.42
N GLN A 323 17.64 10.82 0.27
CA GLN A 323 16.76 9.65 0.08
C GLN A 323 16.97 8.49 1.07
N PRO A 324 18.16 8.22 1.60
CA PRO A 324 18.32 7.22 2.68
C PRO A 324 17.47 7.50 3.92
N LEU A 325 17.30 8.76 4.30
CA LEU A 325 16.40 9.14 5.40
C LEU A 325 14.94 8.83 5.05
N ASN A 326 14.53 9.15 3.81
CA ASN A 326 13.20 8.84 3.30
C ASN A 326 12.95 7.33 3.32
N ALA A 327 13.82 6.56 2.72
CA ALA A 327 13.70 5.10 2.68
C ALA A 327 13.65 4.46 4.08
N ALA A 328 14.45 4.97 5.02
CA ALA A 328 14.51 4.43 6.38
C ALA A 328 13.19 4.57 7.12
N TRP A 329 12.58 5.75 7.10
CA TRP A 329 11.31 5.94 7.80
C TRP A 329 10.14 5.25 7.08
N VAL A 330 10.10 5.26 5.74
CA VAL A 330 9.06 4.59 4.95
C VAL A 330 9.08 3.09 5.20
N ALA A 331 10.25 2.45 5.18
CA ALA A 331 10.40 1.02 5.46
C ALA A 331 9.80 0.64 6.83
N VAL A 332 9.98 1.46 7.85
CA VAL A 332 9.41 1.23 9.18
C VAL A 332 7.90 1.51 9.18
N ALA A 333 7.45 2.63 8.59
CA ALA A 333 6.04 3.06 8.61
C ALA A 333 5.10 2.06 7.90
N PHE A 334 5.59 1.35 6.88
CA PHE A 334 4.80 0.35 6.15
C PHE A 334 4.86 -1.06 6.72
N ASN A 335 5.80 -1.37 7.61
CA ASN A 335 5.99 -2.72 8.14
C ASN A 335 5.64 -2.81 9.63
N VAL A 336 6.30 -2.01 10.46
CA VAL A 336 6.23 -2.14 11.94
C VAL A 336 4.83 -1.91 12.51
N PRO A 337 4.05 -0.90 12.06
CA PRO A 337 2.72 -0.67 12.61
C PRO A 337 1.73 -1.81 12.37
N VAL A 338 1.83 -2.49 11.22
CA VAL A 338 0.96 -3.65 10.92
C VAL A 338 1.14 -4.74 11.98
N VAL A 339 2.40 -5.08 12.26
CA VAL A 339 2.75 -6.08 13.28
C VAL A 339 2.37 -5.60 14.69
N ALA A 340 2.61 -4.31 14.98
CA ALA A 340 2.23 -3.73 16.28
C ALA A 340 0.72 -3.73 16.51
N LEU A 341 -0.09 -3.50 15.47
CA LEU A 341 -1.55 -3.59 15.54
C LEU A 341 -2.01 -5.04 15.73
N GLN A 342 -1.39 -6.00 15.04
CA GLN A 342 -1.69 -7.43 15.21
C GLN A 342 -1.39 -7.89 16.64
N ASP A 343 -0.29 -7.46 17.24
CA ASP A 343 0.02 -7.75 18.64
C ASP A 343 -0.95 -7.10 19.64
N SER A 344 -1.45 -5.90 19.29
CA SER A 344 -2.41 -5.18 20.14
C SER A 344 -3.82 -5.78 20.12
N LEU A 345 -4.12 -6.64 19.13
CA LEU A 345 -5.42 -7.28 18.91
C LEU A 345 -5.25 -8.79 18.76
N PRO A 346 -4.84 -9.50 19.85
CA PRO A 346 -4.64 -10.95 19.82
C PRO A 346 -5.94 -11.68 19.43
N GLY A 347 -5.83 -12.66 18.53
CA GLY A 347 -6.99 -13.39 18.00
C GLY A 347 -7.77 -12.69 16.90
N ARG A 348 -7.46 -11.41 16.57
CA ARG A 348 -8.16 -10.61 15.55
C ARG A 348 -7.22 -10.03 14.48
N PRO A 349 -6.37 -10.83 13.80
CA PRO A 349 -5.39 -10.31 12.83
C PRO A 349 -6.05 -9.64 11.60
N GLY A 350 -7.23 -10.09 11.21
CA GLY A 350 -8.02 -9.47 10.14
C GLY A 350 -8.45 -8.04 10.49
N THR A 351 -8.95 -7.82 11.72
CA THR A 351 -9.32 -6.50 12.23
C THR A 351 -8.11 -5.57 12.28
N ALA A 352 -6.95 -6.05 12.74
CA ALA A 352 -5.70 -5.27 12.77
C ALA A 352 -5.28 -4.80 11.37
N SER A 353 -5.34 -5.69 10.38
CA SER A 353 -5.02 -5.37 8.99
C SER A 353 -6.04 -4.39 8.38
N ALA A 354 -7.32 -4.55 8.69
CA ALA A 354 -8.37 -3.64 8.23
C ALA A 354 -8.22 -2.23 8.84
N LEU A 355 -7.88 -2.13 10.14
CA LEU A 355 -7.58 -0.86 10.81
C LEU A 355 -6.37 -0.17 10.19
N TYR A 356 -5.31 -0.91 9.85
CA TYR A 356 -4.16 -0.35 9.15
C TYR A 356 -4.53 0.18 7.76
N SER A 357 -5.31 -0.57 6.99
CA SER A 357 -5.77 -0.14 5.66
C SER A 357 -6.66 1.11 5.76
N SER A 358 -7.53 1.18 6.77
CA SER A 358 -8.33 2.37 7.04
C SER A 358 -7.47 3.58 7.42
N ALA A 359 -6.43 3.37 8.25
CA ALA A 359 -5.47 4.41 8.60
C ALA A 359 -4.68 4.90 7.38
N PHE A 360 -4.30 4.00 6.46
CA PHE A 360 -3.66 4.37 5.20
C PHE A 360 -4.56 5.31 4.36
N LYS A 361 -5.81 4.95 4.17
CA LYS A 361 -6.76 5.77 3.39
C LYS A 361 -7.11 7.08 4.08
N ALA A 362 -7.26 7.07 5.40
CA ALA A 362 -7.42 8.29 6.18
C ALA A 362 -6.19 9.20 6.05
N GLY A 363 -4.98 8.64 6.05
CA GLY A 363 -3.75 9.36 5.76
C GLY A 363 -3.74 9.98 4.36
N MET A 364 -4.12 9.22 3.34
CA MET A 364 -4.25 9.71 1.95
C MET A 364 -5.26 10.85 1.84
N PHE A 365 -6.41 10.73 2.48
CA PHE A 365 -7.42 11.79 2.53
C PHE A 365 -6.89 13.08 3.17
N LEU A 366 -6.35 12.97 4.38
CA LEU A 366 -5.82 14.11 5.11
C LEU A 366 -4.59 14.71 4.40
N GLY A 367 -3.72 13.87 3.85
CA GLY A 367 -2.56 14.29 3.08
C GLY A 367 -2.93 15.07 1.82
N GLY A 368 -3.91 14.57 1.05
CA GLY A 368 -4.42 15.28 -0.12
C GLY A 368 -4.98 16.65 0.25
N LEU A 369 -5.84 16.71 1.26
CA LEU A 369 -6.43 17.97 1.74
C LEU A 369 -5.36 18.95 2.25
N ALA A 370 -4.38 18.45 3.01
CA ALA A 370 -3.29 19.26 3.55
C ALA A 370 -2.39 19.83 2.43
N VAL A 371 -2.04 19.04 1.40
CA VAL A 371 -1.29 19.55 0.25
C VAL A 371 -2.06 20.68 -0.41
N GLY A 372 -3.34 20.47 -0.72
CA GLY A 372 -4.16 21.47 -1.39
C GLY A 372 -4.25 22.77 -0.61
N THR A 373 -4.50 22.68 0.70
CA THR A 373 -4.64 23.88 1.55
C THR A 373 -3.29 24.59 1.75
N VAL A 374 -2.24 23.88 2.15
CA VAL A 374 -0.93 24.49 2.43
C VAL A 374 -0.32 25.08 1.16
N ALA A 375 -0.29 24.32 0.06
CA ALA A 375 0.32 24.80 -1.18
C ALA A 375 -0.38 26.02 -1.77
N THR A 376 -1.70 26.15 -1.60
CA THR A 376 -2.46 27.31 -2.08
C THR A 376 -2.04 28.62 -1.39
N TRP A 377 -1.70 28.55 -0.09
CA TRP A 377 -1.37 29.75 0.68
C TRP A 377 0.13 30.06 0.73
N THR A 378 0.97 29.04 0.66
CA THR A 378 2.39 29.18 1.01
C THR A 378 3.36 28.60 -0.02
N GLY A 379 2.87 27.89 -1.05
CA GLY A 379 3.69 27.24 -2.05
C GLY A 379 4.08 25.79 -1.71
N TYR A 380 4.63 25.09 -2.70
CA TYR A 380 4.91 23.65 -2.60
C TYR A 380 6.05 23.32 -1.63
N GLY A 381 7.06 24.16 -1.47
CA GLY A 381 8.16 23.94 -0.52
C GLY A 381 7.70 23.96 0.92
N GLN A 382 6.69 24.77 1.26
CA GLN A 382 6.17 24.88 2.62
C GLN A 382 5.34 23.65 3.03
N VAL A 383 4.84 22.87 2.07
CA VAL A 383 4.16 21.58 2.34
C VAL A 383 5.08 20.63 3.12
N PHE A 384 6.39 20.67 2.87
CA PHE A 384 7.33 19.81 3.60
C PHE A 384 7.46 20.18 5.08
N TRP A 385 7.28 21.46 5.46
CA TRP A 385 7.17 21.83 6.86
C TRP A 385 5.93 21.25 7.53
N ALA A 386 4.81 21.22 6.82
CA ALA A 386 3.62 20.54 7.33
C ALA A 386 3.86 19.03 7.49
N CYS A 387 4.55 18.38 6.53
CA CYS A 387 4.98 16.98 6.67
C CYS A 387 5.89 16.79 7.89
N ALA A 388 6.86 17.68 8.11
CA ALA A 388 7.74 17.62 9.28
C ALA A 388 6.95 17.77 10.60
N GLY A 389 5.97 18.67 10.64
CA GLY A 389 5.08 18.84 11.79
C GLY A 389 4.24 17.59 12.08
N LEU A 390 3.64 16.98 11.03
CA LEU A 390 2.86 15.75 11.17
C LEU A 390 3.73 14.58 11.67
N THR A 391 4.93 14.42 11.13
CA THR A 391 5.84 13.34 11.53
C THR A 391 6.43 13.56 12.94
N ALA A 392 6.68 14.81 13.33
CA ALA A 392 7.05 15.17 14.71
C ALA A 392 5.92 14.84 15.69
N LEU A 393 4.66 15.19 15.34
CA LEU A 393 3.48 14.85 16.14
C LEU A 393 3.30 13.33 16.24
N ALA A 394 3.50 12.60 15.13
CA ALA A 394 3.48 11.14 15.15
C ALA A 394 4.56 10.57 16.10
N GLY A 395 5.73 11.19 16.14
CA GLY A 395 6.81 10.85 17.09
C GLY A 395 6.41 11.10 18.53
N LEU A 396 5.78 12.24 18.82
CA LEU A 396 5.25 12.53 20.16
C LEU A 396 4.22 11.49 20.58
N LEU A 397 3.29 11.10 19.70
CA LEU A 397 2.34 10.02 19.97
C LEU A 397 3.06 8.69 20.24
N ALA A 398 4.11 8.39 19.45
CA ALA A 398 4.88 7.16 19.63
C ALA A 398 5.61 7.09 20.99
N LEU A 399 5.89 8.22 21.65
CA LEU A 399 6.44 8.24 23.02
C LEU A 399 5.46 7.69 24.05
N PHE A 400 4.16 7.79 23.82
CA PHE A 400 3.13 7.25 24.71
C PHE A 400 2.80 5.79 24.43
N LEU A 401 3.38 5.18 23.39
CA LEU A 401 3.22 3.75 23.13
C LEU A 401 3.93 2.94 24.22
N ARG A 402 3.26 1.91 24.75
CA ARG A 402 3.87 0.98 25.69
C ARG A 402 4.78 0.01 24.95
N SER A 403 5.95 -0.25 25.48
CA SER A 403 6.78 -1.36 25.01
C SER A 403 6.11 -2.67 25.46
N ALA A 404 5.70 -3.51 24.50
CA ALA A 404 5.26 -4.84 24.87
C ALA A 404 6.41 -5.58 25.58
N PRO A 405 6.15 -6.37 26.66
CA PRO A 405 7.15 -7.23 27.25
C PRO A 405 7.70 -8.16 26.16
N HIS A 406 9.02 -8.35 26.14
CA HIS A 406 9.65 -9.34 25.24
C HIS A 406 9.04 -10.70 25.56
N PRO A 407 8.51 -11.44 24.59
CA PRO A 407 8.15 -12.82 24.84
C PRO A 407 9.40 -13.57 25.28
N PRO A 408 9.30 -14.45 26.30
CA PRO A 408 10.44 -15.24 26.73
C PRO A 408 10.99 -16.03 25.54
N PRO A 409 12.33 -16.21 25.44
CA PRO A 409 12.93 -17.00 24.38
C PRO A 409 12.25 -18.36 24.34
N ARG A 410 11.81 -18.78 23.15
CA ARG A 410 11.24 -20.12 22.97
C ARG A 410 12.23 -21.12 23.52
N PRO A 411 11.82 -22.06 24.41
CA PRO A 411 12.70 -23.09 24.87
C PRO A 411 13.24 -23.83 23.64
N SER A 412 14.56 -23.93 23.54
CA SER A 412 15.21 -24.75 22.53
C SER A 412 14.63 -26.14 22.65
N THR A 413 13.91 -26.60 21.62
CA THR A 413 13.53 -28.01 21.50
C THR A 413 14.81 -28.76 21.23
N ASP A 414 15.57 -29.03 22.30
CA ASP A 414 16.70 -29.93 22.28
C ASP A 414 16.11 -31.34 22.14
N HIS A 415 16.04 -31.82 20.91
CA HIS A 415 15.73 -33.20 20.59
C HIS A 415 16.93 -34.07 20.90
N THR A 416 17.33 -34.13 22.20
CA THR A 416 18.09 -35.27 22.68
C THR A 416 17.14 -36.43 22.83
N HIS A 417 17.00 -37.22 21.78
CA HIS A 417 16.47 -38.57 21.89
C HIS A 417 17.43 -39.39 22.79
N PRO A 418 16.98 -39.94 23.91
CA PRO A 418 17.71 -41.00 24.56
C PRO A 418 17.59 -42.24 23.65
N LEU A 419 18.70 -42.66 23.08
CA LEU A 419 18.86 -44.04 22.58
C LEU A 419 18.85 -44.96 23.80
N GLU A 420 17.69 -45.35 24.29
CA GLU A 420 17.59 -46.50 25.19
C GLU A 420 17.76 -47.78 24.41
N GLY A 421 18.85 -48.44 24.77
CA GLY A 421 19.27 -49.71 24.26
C GLY A 421 18.24 -50.82 24.43
N ARG A 422 18.04 -51.61 23.41
CA ARG A 422 17.59 -52.99 23.52
C ARG A 422 18.81 -53.88 23.46
N ALA A 423 19.29 -54.35 24.63
CA ALA A 423 20.09 -55.55 24.78
C ALA A 423 19.21 -56.61 25.45
N ALA A 424 19.30 -57.84 24.92
CA ALA A 424 18.78 -59.14 25.26
C ALA A 424 17.54 -59.58 24.50
#